data_eb9ce8134fea7e1a7cfcaeb398658441
#
_entry.id   eb9ce8134fea7e1a7cfcaeb398658441
#
_cell.length_a   1.000
_cell.length_b   1.000
_cell.length_c   1.000
_cell.angle_alpha   90.00
_cell.angle_beta   90.00
_cell.angle_gamma   90.00
#
_symmetry.space_group_name_H-M   'P 1'
#
loop_
_entity.id
_entity.type
_entity.pdbx_description
1 polymer ?
#
loop_
_entity_poly.entity_id
_entity_poly.type
_entity_poly.pdbx_seq_one_letter_code
_entity_poly.pdbx_strand_id
1 'polypeptide(L)'
;MSEASLPKAALLCIDDDEALLECEKAFLETFGYTVVTASSGPEGLKLAGHHSFDVVIVDYNMPTMSGQEFAIAMRRLRPLAPIIMLSAATDVPEQALKVVDAFVLKSCLASRLLPAIELLCGSESLPPYSYDA
;
A
#
# COMPACT_ATOMS: atom_id res chain seq x y z
N MET A 1 -20.84 3.08 -19.35
CA MET A 1 -20.71 2.96 -18.93
C MET A 1 -20.46 2.52 -18.05
N SER A 2 -20.42 2.27 -17.72
CA SER A 2 -20.35 1.98 -16.90
C SER A 2 -19.63 1.28 -16.23
N GLU A 3 -19.68 0.18 -16.41
CA GLU A 3 -18.88 -0.57 -15.70
C GLU A 3 -17.59 0.01 -15.70
N ALA A 4 -17.29 0.57 -16.71
CA ALA A 4 -16.05 1.22 -16.80
C ALA A 4 -15.93 2.22 -15.70
N SER A 5 -16.98 2.67 -15.18
CA SER A 5 -16.89 3.69 -14.15
C SER A 5 -16.78 3.13 -12.77
N LEU A 6 -16.76 1.82 -12.60
CA LEU A 6 -16.60 1.28 -11.27
C LEU A 6 -15.16 1.46 -10.83
N PRO A 7 -14.94 2.06 -9.68
CA PRO A 7 -13.57 2.26 -9.22
C PRO A 7 -12.96 0.95 -8.77
N LYS A 8 -11.68 0.85 -8.89
CA LYS A 8 -10.97 -0.24 -8.30
C LYS A 8 -10.82 0.06 -6.81
N ALA A 9 -9.94 -0.64 -6.18
CA ALA A 9 -9.76 -0.52 -4.75
C ALA A 9 -9.27 0.85 -4.32
N ALA A 10 -9.44 1.15 -3.06
CA ALA A 10 -8.98 2.37 -2.44
C ALA A 10 -7.67 2.10 -1.73
N LEU A 11 -6.67 2.92 -1.99
CA LEU A 11 -5.32 2.74 -1.47
C LEU A 11 -4.93 3.93 -0.60
N LEU A 12 -4.17 3.64 0.46
CA LEU A 12 -3.59 4.69 1.29
C LEU A 12 -2.08 4.60 1.13
N CYS A 13 -1.44 5.66 0.67
CA CYS A 13 0.01 5.69 0.49
C CYS A 13 0.63 6.64 1.49
N ILE A 14 1.63 6.17 2.23
CA ILE A 14 2.26 6.94 3.30
C ILE A 14 3.75 7.02 3.06
N ASP A 15 4.28 8.24 2.96
CA ASP A 15 5.71 8.47 2.74
C ASP A 15 5.97 9.92 3.11
N ASP A 16 7.11 10.21 3.72
CA ASP A 16 7.43 11.60 4.06
C ASP A 16 7.95 12.37 2.86
N ASP A 17 8.25 11.70 1.76
CA ASP A 17 8.64 12.34 0.52
C ASP A 17 7.39 12.67 -0.28
N GLU A 18 6.95 13.92 -0.19
CA GLU A 18 5.67 14.30 -0.81
C GLU A 18 5.74 14.26 -2.32
N ALA A 19 6.90 14.52 -2.90
CA ALA A 19 7.03 14.43 -4.35
C ALA A 19 6.86 12.99 -4.81
N LEU A 20 7.40 12.04 -4.07
CA LEU A 20 7.24 10.65 -4.41
C LEU A 20 5.78 10.23 -4.24
N LEU A 21 5.11 10.72 -3.18
CA LEU A 21 3.70 10.40 -2.99
C LEU A 21 2.86 10.88 -4.18
N GLU A 22 3.16 12.06 -4.69
CA GLU A 22 2.41 12.56 -5.83
C GLU A 22 2.64 11.72 -7.06
N CYS A 23 3.87 11.25 -7.26
CA CYS A 23 4.16 10.37 -8.37
C CYS A 23 3.45 9.03 -8.22
N GLU A 24 3.46 8.46 -7.02
CA GLU A 24 2.78 7.19 -6.80
C GLU A 24 1.29 7.33 -7.02
N LYS A 25 0.72 8.41 -6.51
CA LYS A 25 -0.72 8.62 -6.66
C LYS A 25 -1.09 8.75 -8.13
N ALA A 26 -0.35 9.56 -8.88
CA ALA A 26 -0.63 9.75 -10.29
C ALA A 26 -0.51 8.42 -11.04
N PHE A 27 0.53 7.67 -10.75
CA PHE A 27 0.75 6.39 -11.41
C PHE A 27 -0.40 5.41 -11.12
N LEU A 28 -0.78 5.28 -9.86
CA LEU A 28 -1.81 4.31 -9.49
C LEU A 28 -3.19 4.72 -9.98
N GLU A 29 -3.45 6.02 -10.01
CA GLU A 29 -4.74 6.49 -10.49
C GLU A 29 -4.93 6.22 -11.97
N THR A 30 -3.83 6.10 -12.74
CA THR A 30 -3.97 5.77 -14.16
C THR A 30 -4.53 4.36 -14.34
N PHE A 31 -4.45 3.52 -13.31
CA PHE A 31 -4.99 2.17 -13.39
C PHE A 31 -6.36 2.07 -12.73
N GLY A 32 -6.94 3.18 -12.34
CA GLY A 32 -8.30 3.17 -11.82
C GLY A 32 -8.44 3.13 -10.31
N TYR A 33 -7.32 3.12 -9.57
CA TYR A 33 -7.39 3.10 -8.13
C TYR A 33 -7.72 4.47 -7.58
N THR A 34 -8.39 4.52 -6.44
CA THR A 34 -8.57 5.75 -5.68
C THR A 34 -7.43 5.79 -4.67
N VAL A 35 -6.68 6.88 -4.65
CA VAL A 35 -5.49 6.96 -3.81
C VAL A 35 -5.58 8.15 -2.87
N VAL A 36 -5.39 7.89 -1.58
CA VAL A 36 -5.30 8.93 -0.56
C VAL A 36 -3.87 8.88 -0.04
N THR A 37 -3.27 10.02 0.20
CA THR A 37 -1.88 10.08 0.65
C THR A 37 -1.78 10.67 2.03
N ALA A 38 -0.75 10.28 2.76
CA ALA A 38 -0.41 10.84 4.06
C ALA A 38 1.10 11.02 4.11
N SER A 39 1.57 12.11 4.68
CA SER A 39 3.00 12.38 4.71
C SER A 39 3.66 11.93 6.00
N SER A 40 2.93 11.26 6.87
CA SER A 40 3.50 10.72 8.11
C SER A 40 2.68 9.54 8.58
N GLY A 41 3.29 8.73 9.42
CA GLY A 41 2.59 7.59 10.01
C GLY A 41 1.37 8.00 10.82
N PRO A 42 1.49 8.99 11.72
CA PRO A 42 0.32 9.40 12.50
C PRO A 42 -0.82 9.91 11.63
N GLU A 43 -0.52 10.64 10.57
CA GLU A 43 -1.57 11.09 9.67
C GLU A 43 -2.23 9.89 8.99
N GLY A 44 -1.42 8.90 8.57
CA GLY A 44 -1.96 7.71 7.95
C GLY A 44 -2.86 6.93 8.88
N LEU A 45 -2.48 6.81 10.15
CA LEU A 45 -3.32 6.11 11.12
C LEU A 45 -4.64 6.85 11.33
N LYS A 46 -4.60 8.18 11.37
CA LYS A 46 -5.82 8.95 11.53
C LYS A 46 -6.76 8.70 10.34
N LEU A 47 -6.22 8.72 9.13
CA LEU A 47 -7.03 8.48 7.95
C LEU A 47 -7.60 7.06 7.97
N ALA A 48 -6.79 6.08 8.36
CA ALA A 48 -7.24 4.70 8.40
C ALA A 48 -8.30 4.46 9.47
N GLY A 49 -8.33 5.31 10.49
CA GLY A 49 -9.35 5.23 11.52
C GLY A 49 -10.70 5.75 11.07
N HIS A 50 -10.72 6.60 10.04
CA HIS A 50 -11.96 7.20 9.56
C HIS A 50 -12.43 6.62 8.24
N HIS A 51 -11.56 5.92 7.52
CA HIS A 51 -11.91 5.37 6.21
C HIS A 51 -11.36 3.97 6.07
N SER A 52 -11.99 3.16 5.28
CA SER A 52 -11.50 1.82 4.98
C SER A 52 -10.68 1.88 3.72
N PHE A 53 -9.52 1.23 3.75
CA PHE A 53 -8.67 1.13 2.57
C PHE A 53 -8.47 -0.34 2.26
N ASP A 54 -8.36 -0.65 0.98
CA ASP A 54 -8.17 -2.03 0.56
C ASP A 54 -6.71 -2.46 0.68
N VAL A 55 -5.78 -1.53 0.53
CA VAL A 55 -4.36 -1.79 0.75
C VAL A 55 -3.71 -0.52 1.26
N VAL A 56 -2.79 -0.66 2.20
CA VAL A 56 -2.01 0.44 2.73
C VAL A 56 -0.57 0.24 2.29
N ILE A 57 0.05 1.28 1.73
CA ILE A 57 1.41 1.23 1.23
C ILE A 57 2.22 2.23 2.05
N VAL A 58 3.21 1.74 2.78
CA VAL A 58 3.94 2.60 3.72
C VAL A 58 5.45 2.48 3.52
N ASP A 59 6.14 3.63 3.54
CA ASP A 59 7.58 3.66 3.45
C ASP A 59 8.18 3.21 4.79
N TYR A 60 9.23 2.39 4.73
CA TYR A 60 9.87 1.91 5.95
C TYR A 60 10.58 3.04 6.69
N ASN A 61 11.30 3.88 5.97
CA ASN A 61 12.09 4.93 6.59
C ASN A 61 11.35 6.24 6.61
N MET A 62 10.82 6.59 7.77
CA MET A 62 10.18 7.88 7.98
C MET A 62 10.64 8.44 9.31
N PRO A 63 10.74 9.77 9.44
CA PRO A 63 11.10 10.36 10.72
C PRO A 63 9.96 10.15 11.67
N THR A 64 10.16 10.23 12.90
CA THR A 64 9.21 10.08 13.99
C THR A 64 8.54 8.71 14.11
N MET A 65 8.01 8.16 13.07
CA MET A 65 7.37 6.84 13.13
C MET A 65 7.81 6.06 11.90
N SER A 66 8.50 4.94 12.12
CA SER A 66 8.95 4.12 11.00
C SER A 66 7.79 3.36 10.40
N GLY A 67 8.01 2.79 9.22
CA GLY A 67 7.00 1.94 8.62
C GLY A 67 6.66 0.74 9.47
N GLN A 68 7.64 0.19 10.20
CA GLN A 68 7.39 -0.93 11.09
C GLN A 68 6.46 -0.50 12.23
N GLU A 69 6.73 0.66 12.83
CA GLU A 69 5.89 1.15 13.92
C GLU A 69 4.48 1.42 13.42
N PHE A 70 4.38 2.00 12.23
CA PHE A 70 3.07 2.23 11.63
C PHE A 70 2.34 0.92 11.41
N ALA A 71 3.02 -0.09 10.87
CA ALA A 71 2.38 -1.37 10.56
C ALA A 71 1.87 -2.05 11.82
N ILE A 72 2.63 -1.98 12.90
CA ILE A 72 2.19 -2.55 14.17
C ILE A 72 0.92 -1.85 14.65
N ALA A 73 0.89 -0.52 14.59
CA ALA A 73 -0.28 0.23 15.02
C ALA A 73 -1.47 -0.05 14.09
N MET A 74 -1.20 -0.18 12.80
CA MET A 74 -2.25 -0.45 11.82
C MET A 74 -2.88 -1.81 12.06
N ARG A 75 -2.08 -2.81 12.45
CA ARG A 75 -2.60 -4.14 12.75
C ARG A 75 -3.54 -4.13 13.94
N ARG A 76 -3.31 -3.23 14.89
CA ARG A 76 -4.21 -3.10 16.03
C ARG A 76 -5.50 -2.42 15.62
N LEU A 77 -5.39 -1.44 14.72
CA LEU A 77 -6.55 -0.68 14.30
C LEU A 77 -7.39 -1.47 13.30
N ARG A 78 -6.76 -2.10 12.33
CA ARG A 78 -7.43 -2.86 11.30
C ARG A 78 -6.66 -4.15 11.07
N PRO A 79 -6.92 -5.20 11.84
CA PRO A 79 -6.08 -6.40 11.81
C PRO A 79 -5.95 -7.08 10.46
N LEU A 80 -6.96 -6.95 9.61
CA LEU A 80 -6.92 -7.64 8.33
C LEU A 80 -6.54 -6.76 7.15
N ALA A 81 -6.19 -5.50 7.41
CA ALA A 81 -5.84 -4.60 6.31
C ALA A 81 -4.52 -5.05 5.67
N PRO A 82 -4.49 -5.25 4.37
CA PRO A 82 -3.23 -5.61 3.72
C PRO A 82 -2.27 -4.44 3.71
N ILE A 83 -1.01 -4.71 4.03
CA ILE A 83 0.02 -3.69 4.13
C ILE A 83 1.19 -4.05 3.23
N ILE A 84 1.60 -3.12 2.37
CA ILE A 84 2.81 -3.23 1.57
C ILE A 84 3.82 -2.26 2.12
N MET A 85 5.03 -2.72 2.38
CA MET A 85 6.10 -1.86 2.85
C MET A 85 7.04 -1.55 1.70
N LEU A 86 7.41 -0.27 1.55
CA LEU A 86 8.38 0.14 0.54
C LEU A 86 9.67 0.52 1.24
N SER A 87 10.81 0.24 0.63
CA SER A 87 12.09 0.65 1.17
C SER A 87 13.09 0.87 0.06
N ALA A 88 14.00 1.80 0.26
CA ALA A 88 15.09 2.03 -0.68
C ALA A 88 16.20 1.01 -0.50
N ALA A 89 16.22 0.30 0.62
CA ALA A 89 17.29 -0.64 0.92
C ALA A 89 16.75 -2.04 1.19
N THR A 90 17.60 -3.03 1.01
CA THR A 90 17.19 -4.42 1.22
C THR A 90 17.40 -4.89 2.65
N ASP A 91 18.04 -4.09 3.48
CA ASP A 91 18.39 -4.52 4.82
C ASP A 91 17.33 -4.17 5.86
N VAL A 92 16.08 -4.29 5.48
CA VAL A 92 14.97 -4.07 6.40
C VAL A 92 14.96 -5.22 7.40
N PRO A 93 14.81 -4.92 8.69
CA PRO A 93 14.85 -5.99 9.69
C PRO A 93 13.74 -7.00 9.50
N GLU A 94 14.03 -8.24 9.86
CA GLU A 94 13.05 -9.28 9.70
C GLU A 94 11.78 -9.00 10.48
N GLN A 95 11.90 -8.37 11.65
CA GLN A 95 10.72 -8.03 12.43
C GLN A 95 9.78 -7.09 11.67
N ALA A 96 10.35 -6.20 10.84
CA ALA A 96 9.51 -5.31 10.06
C ALA A 96 8.78 -6.07 8.98
N LEU A 97 9.43 -7.06 8.39
CA LEU A 97 8.81 -7.83 7.34
C LEU A 97 7.68 -8.71 7.87
N LYS A 98 7.74 -9.10 9.14
CA LYS A 98 6.73 -9.96 9.69
C LYS A 98 5.39 -9.28 9.94
N VAL A 99 5.38 -7.95 9.97
CA VAL A 99 4.13 -7.24 10.25
C VAL A 99 3.47 -6.69 8.98
N VAL A 100 4.00 -7.02 7.83
CA VAL A 100 3.43 -6.57 6.57
C VAL A 100 3.13 -7.77 5.68
N ASP A 101 2.36 -7.55 4.64
CA ASP A 101 1.96 -8.62 3.74
C ASP A 101 2.84 -8.70 2.50
N ALA A 102 3.51 -7.62 2.16
CA ALA A 102 4.41 -7.62 1.02
C ALA A 102 5.45 -6.53 1.19
N PHE A 103 6.58 -6.70 0.54
CA PHE A 103 7.69 -5.77 0.58
C PHE A 103 8.11 -5.47 -0.84
N VAL A 104 8.29 -4.18 -1.17
CA VAL A 104 8.70 -3.77 -2.50
C VAL A 104 9.85 -2.79 -2.37
N LEU A 105 10.91 -2.99 -3.13
CA LEU A 105 12.00 -2.04 -3.17
C LEU A 105 11.58 -0.84 -3.99
N LYS A 106 11.91 0.36 -3.53
CA LYS A 106 11.56 1.58 -4.25
C LYS A 106 12.17 1.61 -5.64
N SER A 107 13.32 0.98 -5.82
CA SER A 107 13.93 0.91 -7.14
C SER A 107 13.13 0.02 -8.11
N CYS A 108 12.24 -0.82 -7.58
CA CYS A 108 11.41 -1.69 -8.40
C CYS A 108 9.95 -1.27 -8.37
N LEU A 109 9.67 -0.04 -7.96
CA LEU A 109 8.30 0.39 -7.72
C LEU A 109 7.43 0.23 -8.96
N ALA A 110 7.92 0.67 -10.09
CA ALA A 110 7.12 0.64 -11.32
C ALA A 110 6.75 -0.78 -11.75
N SER A 111 7.62 -1.75 -11.50
CA SER A 111 7.37 -3.09 -11.97
C SER A 111 6.79 -4.02 -10.92
N ARG A 112 6.91 -3.67 -9.63
CA ARG A 112 6.50 -4.59 -8.59
C ARG A 112 5.32 -4.12 -7.76
N LEU A 113 5.09 -2.82 -7.68
CA LEU A 113 4.04 -2.32 -6.80
C LEU A 113 2.66 -2.72 -7.29
N LEU A 114 2.38 -2.54 -8.57
CA LEU A 114 1.07 -2.86 -9.08
C LEU A 114 0.73 -4.34 -8.93
N PRO A 115 1.64 -5.27 -9.28
CA PRO A 115 1.32 -6.68 -9.05
C PRO A 115 1.09 -7.01 -7.57
N ALA A 116 1.81 -6.37 -6.66
CA ALA A 116 1.61 -6.61 -5.24
C ALA A 116 0.24 -6.13 -4.80
N ILE A 117 -0.18 -4.97 -5.27
CA ILE A 117 -1.51 -4.46 -4.95
C ILE A 117 -2.57 -5.40 -5.48
N GLU A 118 -2.43 -5.83 -6.73
CA GLU A 118 -3.41 -6.70 -7.34
C GLU A 118 -3.52 -8.02 -6.59
N LEU A 119 -2.40 -8.56 -6.16
CA LEU A 119 -2.40 -9.80 -5.43
C LEU A 119 -3.14 -9.65 -4.09
N LEU A 120 -2.93 -8.55 -3.40
CA LEU A 120 -3.52 -8.37 -2.09
C LEU A 120 -4.98 -7.93 -2.13
N CYS A 121 -5.38 -7.19 -3.16
CA CYS A 121 -6.73 -6.74 -3.23
C CYS A 121 -7.63 -7.70 -3.83
N GLY A 122 -7.16 -8.42 -4.77
CA GLY A 122 -8.11 -8.89 -5.61
C GLY A 122 -8.20 -10.28 -5.85
N SER A 123 -8.33 -11.00 -4.88
CA SER A 123 -8.54 -12.34 -5.19
C SER A 123 -9.73 -12.52 -6.06
N GLU A 124 -10.71 -11.73 -5.89
CA GLU A 124 -11.87 -11.97 -6.71
C GLU A 124 -11.63 -11.49 -8.09
N SER A 125 -10.71 -10.60 -8.28
CA SER A 125 -10.49 -10.14 -9.61
C SER A 125 -9.53 -11.07 -10.30
N LEU A 126 -8.99 -12.06 -9.62
CA LEU A 126 -8.13 -12.95 -10.29
C LEU A 126 -8.92 -13.87 -11.08
N PRO A 127 -8.61 -14.00 -12.27
CA PRO A 127 -9.35 -14.87 -13.07
C PRO A 127 -9.09 -16.24 -12.61
N PRO A 128 -10.04 -16.90 -12.44
CA PRO A 128 -9.95 -18.18 -12.00
C PRO A 128 -9.10 -18.98 -12.85
N TYR A 129 -9.03 -18.62 -14.02
CA TYR A 129 -8.34 -19.31 -14.91
C TYR A 129 -6.97 -19.32 -14.65
N SER A 130 -6.61 -18.38 -14.03
CA SER A 130 -5.27 -18.20 -13.99
C SER A 130 -4.64 -19.41 -13.53
N TYR A 131 -5.22 -20.08 -12.81
CA TYR A 131 -4.55 -21.10 -12.38
C TYR A 131 -4.99 -22.23 -12.88
N ASP A 132 -6.03 -22.14 -13.18
CA ASP A 132 -6.55 -23.18 -13.61
C ASP A 132 -5.74 -23.57 -14.61
N ALA A 133 -5.23 -22.80 -14.99
CA ALA A 133 -4.47 -23.29 -16.03
C ALA A 133 -3.61 -24.31 -15.56
#